data_4bf792c775395aad95002e82b458bc52
#
_entry.id   4bf792c775395aad95002e82b458bc52
#
_cell.length_a   1.000
_cell.length_b   1.000
_cell.length_c   1.000
_cell.angle_alpha   90.00
_cell.angle_beta   90.00
_cell.angle_gamma   90.00
#
_symmetry.space_group_name_H-M   'P 1'
#
loop_
_entity.id
_entity.type
_entity.pdbx_description
1 polymer ?
#
loop_
_entity_poly.entity_id
_entity_poly.type
_entity_poly.pdbx_seq_one_letter_code
_entity_poly.pdbx_strand_id
1 'polypeptide(L)'
;MQPLQLSHKGFKAYDIRGVVGAEVNEDLAYRVGRAYAALYHPQAMCVGYDIRPSSPAIAKAVMRGLTDGGADVMDIGLCGTEMMYFATFHYGLSGGIMITASHNPSNYNGLKLVREGGIPVSADTGLKDIEALAFSGDFPEVEKKGKTFARQILQDYIDCILSFVDVTKMKPLHIVVDAGNGCANIAFAELKKHLPFTFTELYMEPDGNFPHGVPNPMLEECQKPLKEKVLEEKADLGIAWDGDFDRCFFIDENGKFVEGCYMVGLLASYFLKRHPGEIIIHDPRVFWNTEKICRLYGGVPVESKGGHAFMKETMRRVHGIYGAENSAHHFFRDFSYCDSGMIPWLIVTELMSETGRHLGEMVAEMEKEFPVSGEINLPAQNVEKTLAAVKAAYAPKALAIDPTDGVGLEFENWRFNLRPSNTEPLIRFNMETMGDRSLLEEKKDEIMKLVEESNR
;
A
#
# COMPACT_ATOMS: atom_id res chain seq x y z
N MET A 1 -13.73 21.46 24.67
CA MET A 1 -14.70 20.30 24.82
C MET A 1 -14.26 19.48 26.04
N GLN A 2 -15.09 18.54 26.54
CA GLN A 2 -14.59 17.62 27.56
C GLN A 2 -13.54 16.67 26.95
N PRO A 3 -12.56 16.16 27.73
CA PRO A 3 -11.57 15.18 27.25
C PRO A 3 -12.25 13.96 26.66
N LEU A 4 -11.66 13.43 25.57
CA LEU A 4 -12.21 12.26 24.89
C LEU A 4 -11.95 10.98 25.72
N GLN A 5 -12.98 10.16 25.89
CA GLN A 5 -12.90 8.90 26.63
C GLN A 5 -12.81 7.72 25.63
N LEU A 6 -11.70 7.62 24.91
CA LEU A 6 -11.39 6.54 23.98
C LEU A 6 -9.98 6.00 24.20
N SER A 7 -9.71 4.82 23.65
CA SER A 7 -8.36 4.25 23.66
C SER A 7 -7.44 4.99 22.67
N HIS A 8 -6.24 5.32 23.10
CA HIS A 8 -5.18 5.87 22.25
C HIS A 8 -4.63 4.85 21.23
N LYS A 9 -4.96 3.57 21.37
CA LYS A 9 -4.43 2.48 20.53
C LYS A 9 -4.79 2.60 19.05
N GLY A 10 -5.80 3.40 18.71
CA GLY A 10 -6.17 3.70 17.33
C GLY A 10 -5.12 4.52 16.56
N PHE A 11 -4.29 5.32 17.23
CA PHE A 11 -3.21 6.06 16.58
C PHE A 11 -2.00 5.16 16.35
N LYS A 12 -1.65 4.96 15.07
CA LYS A 12 -0.52 4.13 14.62
C LYS A 12 0.65 5.00 14.14
N ALA A 13 1.65 4.37 13.54
CA ALA A 13 2.84 5.09 13.06
C ALA A 13 2.52 6.11 11.94
N TYR A 14 1.52 5.84 11.10
CA TYR A 14 1.24 6.65 9.90
C TYR A 14 -0.25 6.77 9.54
N ASP A 15 -1.14 6.27 10.35
CA ASP A 15 -2.60 6.42 10.19
C ASP A 15 -3.33 6.29 11.55
N ILE A 16 -4.63 6.50 11.53
CA ILE A 16 -5.52 6.14 12.63
C ILE A 16 -6.27 4.89 12.18
N ARG A 17 -6.24 3.82 13.01
CA ARG A 17 -6.88 2.55 12.68
C ARG A 17 -7.23 1.77 13.93
N GLY A 18 -8.49 1.37 14.06
CA GLY A 18 -8.94 0.67 15.26
C GLY A 18 -10.34 0.11 15.16
N VAL A 19 -10.75 -0.58 16.21
CA VAL A 19 -12.10 -1.15 16.37
C VAL A 19 -13.13 -0.03 16.53
N VAL A 20 -14.17 -0.08 15.70
CA VAL A 20 -15.25 0.91 15.74
C VAL A 20 -15.97 0.89 17.09
N GLY A 21 -16.20 2.08 17.66
CA GLY A 21 -16.81 2.28 18.97
C GLY A 21 -15.79 2.26 20.12
N ALA A 22 -14.74 1.46 20.05
CA ALA A 22 -13.74 1.33 21.12
C ALA A 22 -12.50 2.21 20.90
N GLU A 23 -12.06 2.34 19.65
CA GLU A 23 -10.82 3.03 19.27
C GLU A 23 -11.07 4.11 18.19
N VAL A 24 -12.10 3.95 17.37
CA VAL A 24 -12.51 4.90 16.34
C VAL A 24 -14.02 5.09 16.39
N ASN A 25 -14.49 6.33 16.44
CA ASN A 25 -15.89 6.70 16.38
C ASN A 25 -16.08 8.11 15.80
N GLU A 26 -17.32 8.56 15.69
CA GLU A 26 -17.66 9.87 15.12
C GLU A 26 -17.16 11.04 15.97
N ASP A 27 -17.08 10.92 17.31
CA ASP A 27 -16.54 11.99 18.17
C ASP A 27 -15.05 12.16 17.95
N LEU A 28 -14.27 11.06 17.91
CA LEU A 28 -12.85 11.10 17.55
C LEU A 28 -12.66 11.71 16.14
N ALA A 29 -13.44 11.26 15.17
CA ALA A 29 -13.37 11.72 13.78
C ALA A 29 -13.62 13.24 13.66
N TYR A 30 -14.65 13.75 14.35
CA TYR A 30 -14.91 15.19 14.44
C TYR A 30 -13.71 15.94 15.03
N ARG A 31 -13.14 15.44 16.12
CA ARG A 31 -12.00 16.05 16.81
C ARG A 31 -10.72 16.00 15.99
N VAL A 32 -10.50 14.93 15.25
CA VAL A 32 -9.37 14.85 14.28
C VAL A 32 -9.52 15.92 13.20
N GLY A 33 -10.73 16.11 12.65
CA GLY A 33 -11.00 17.20 11.70
C GLY A 33 -10.73 18.59 12.30
N ARG A 34 -11.17 18.84 13.55
CA ARG A 34 -10.88 20.07 14.29
C ARG A 34 -9.39 20.27 14.55
N ALA A 35 -8.69 19.21 14.97
CA ALA A 35 -7.26 19.23 15.25
C ALA A 35 -6.44 19.50 13.98
N TYR A 36 -6.79 18.83 12.88
CA TYR A 36 -6.15 19.07 11.59
C TYR A 36 -6.31 20.54 11.17
N ALA A 37 -7.53 21.07 11.22
CA ALA A 37 -7.81 22.47 10.87
C ALA A 37 -7.04 23.46 11.76
N ALA A 38 -6.94 23.17 13.06
CA ALA A 38 -6.22 24.03 14.01
C ALA A 38 -4.69 24.03 13.82
N LEU A 39 -4.11 22.88 13.42
CA LEU A 39 -2.67 22.74 13.27
C LEU A 39 -2.16 23.20 11.89
N TYR A 40 -2.92 22.94 10.83
CA TYR A 40 -2.45 23.18 9.46
C TYR A 40 -3.13 24.36 8.76
N HIS A 41 -4.20 24.92 9.34
CA HIS A 41 -4.95 26.05 8.79
C HIS A 41 -5.32 25.88 7.29
N PRO A 42 -5.90 24.73 6.87
CA PRO A 42 -6.17 24.47 5.48
C PRO A 42 -7.26 25.40 4.94
N GLN A 43 -7.12 25.81 3.68
CA GLN A 43 -8.19 26.54 2.99
C GLN A 43 -9.30 25.60 2.52
N ALA A 44 -8.91 24.51 1.85
CA ALA A 44 -9.82 23.49 1.36
C ALA A 44 -9.22 22.10 1.50
N MET A 45 -10.03 21.13 1.90
CA MET A 45 -9.66 19.73 2.13
C MET A 45 -10.49 18.80 1.27
N CYS A 46 -9.91 17.65 0.87
CA CYS A 46 -10.66 16.54 0.29
C CYS A 46 -11.07 15.55 1.40
N VAL A 47 -12.29 15.03 1.35
CA VAL A 47 -12.72 13.91 2.19
C VAL A 47 -13.41 12.85 1.32
N GLY A 48 -12.92 11.62 1.44
CA GLY A 48 -13.52 10.45 0.83
C GLY A 48 -13.62 9.30 1.82
N TYR A 49 -14.40 8.26 1.49
CA TYR A 49 -14.59 7.12 2.38
C TYR A 49 -14.78 5.82 1.61
N ASP A 50 -14.39 4.72 2.27
CA ASP A 50 -14.53 3.36 1.73
C ASP A 50 -15.93 2.76 1.97
N ILE A 51 -16.10 1.51 1.56
CA ILE A 51 -17.40 0.80 1.58
C ILE A 51 -17.85 0.37 2.98
N ARG A 52 -17.04 0.49 4.03
CA ARG A 52 -17.39 0.00 5.37
C ARG A 52 -18.68 0.66 5.89
N PRO A 53 -19.55 -0.10 6.61
CA PRO A 53 -20.83 0.45 7.09
C PRO A 53 -20.69 1.70 7.98
N SER A 54 -19.58 1.82 8.71
CA SER A 54 -19.30 2.97 9.58
C SER A 54 -18.72 4.19 8.85
N SER A 55 -18.16 4.00 7.64
CA SER A 55 -17.41 5.05 6.93
C SER A 55 -18.23 6.31 6.61
N PRO A 56 -19.50 6.24 6.17
CA PRO A 56 -20.27 7.45 5.89
C PRO A 56 -20.51 8.33 7.12
N ALA A 57 -20.74 7.73 8.30
CA ALA A 57 -20.98 8.49 9.54
C ALA A 57 -19.69 9.15 10.03
N ILE A 58 -18.57 8.43 10.00
CA ILE A 58 -17.22 8.92 10.34
C ILE A 58 -16.80 10.05 9.38
N ALA A 59 -17.02 9.89 8.07
CA ALA A 59 -16.72 10.93 7.07
C ALA A 59 -17.50 12.23 7.33
N LYS A 60 -18.79 12.14 7.61
CA LYS A 60 -19.61 13.30 7.99
C LYS A 60 -19.09 14.01 9.25
N ALA A 61 -18.61 13.25 10.22
CA ALA A 61 -18.04 13.80 11.45
C ALA A 61 -16.72 14.53 11.17
N VAL A 62 -15.82 13.95 10.36
CA VAL A 62 -14.57 14.61 9.91
C VAL A 62 -14.88 15.90 9.17
N MET A 63 -15.77 15.86 8.17
CA MET A 63 -16.16 17.04 7.38
C MET A 63 -16.71 18.16 8.26
N ARG A 64 -17.56 17.82 9.25
CA ARG A 64 -18.06 18.79 10.22
C ARG A 64 -16.92 19.36 11.07
N GLY A 65 -15.98 18.53 11.53
CA GLY A 65 -14.81 18.98 12.27
C GLY A 65 -13.96 19.96 11.49
N LEU A 66 -13.66 19.67 10.23
CA LEU A 66 -12.92 20.53 9.32
C LEU A 66 -13.65 21.86 9.07
N THR A 67 -14.95 21.82 8.75
CA THR A 67 -15.73 23.03 8.49
C THR A 67 -15.92 23.87 9.74
N ASP A 68 -16.14 23.28 10.91
CA ASP A 68 -16.15 24.00 12.19
C ASP A 68 -14.75 24.55 12.56
N GLY A 69 -13.71 24.02 11.96
CA GLY A 69 -12.32 24.52 12.03
C GLY A 69 -11.97 25.59 10.99
N GLY A 70 -12.93 25.98 10.12
CA GLY A 70 -12.77 27.05 9.13
C GLY A 70 -12.40 26.59 7.71
N ALA A 71 -12.13 25.29 7.50
CA ALA A 71 -11.74 24.74 6.19
C ALA A 71 -12.97 24.47 5.31
N ASP A 72 -12.90 24.79 4.03
CA ASP A 72 -13.84 24.27 3.05
C ASP A 72 -13.54 22.77 2.79
N VAL A 73 -14.59 21.99 2.52
CA VAL A 73 -14.46 20.54 2.31
C VAL A 73 -15.07 20.13 0.98
N MET A 74 -14.25 19.55 0.12
CA MET A 74 -14.66 18.82 -1.08
C MET A 74 -15.00 17.38 -0.68
N ASP A 75 -16.28 17.04 -0.67
CA ASP A 75 -16.77 15.68 -0.47
C ASP A 75 -16.73 14.93 -1.81
N ILE A 76 -15.86 13.93 -1.92
CA ILE A 76 -15.75 13.06 -3.10
C ILE A 76 -16.54 11.75 -2.96
N GLY A 77 -17.19 11.56 -1.81
CA GLY A 77 -18.08 10.41 -1.57
C GLY A 77 -17.33 9.09 -1.42
N LEU A 78 -18.00 8.03 -1.85
CA LEU A 78 -17.46 6.66 -1.85
C LEU A 78 -16.35 6.54 -2.88
N CYS A 79 -15.14 6.13 -2.43
CA CYS A 79 -13.95 6.06 -3.27
C CYS A 79 -12.89 5.12 -2.68
N GLY A 80 -11.77 4.95 -3.36
CA GLY A 80 -10.57 4.35 -2.79
C GLY A 80 -9.55 5.39 -2.34
N THR A 81 -8.54 4.91 -1.63
CA THR A 81 -7.51 5.76 -1.04
C THR A 81 -6.77 6.60 -2.10
N GLU A 82 -6.39 6.02 -3.21
CA GLU A 82 -5.66 6.72 -4.27
C GLU A 82 -6.49 7.81 -4.96
N MET A 83 -7.83 7.69 -4.98
CA MET A 83 -8.71 8.74 -5.52
C MET A 83 -8.70 9.99 -4.62
N MET A 84 -8.58 9.82 -3.30
CA MET A 84 -8.41 10.95 -2.37
C MET A 84 -7.05 11.62 -2.57
N TYR A 85 -5.97 10.85 -2.79
CA TYR A 85 -4.67 11.42 -3.14
C TYR A 85 -4.75 12.21 -4.45
N PHE A 86 -5.35 11.60 -5.48
CA PHE A 86 -5.57 12.26 -6.77
C PHE A 86 -6.30 13.59 -6.60
N ALA A 87 -7.45 13.60 -5.91
CA ALA A 87 -8.22 14.82 -5.69
C ALA A 87 -7.38 15.90 -4.96
N THR A 88 -6.57 15.50 -3.98
CA THR A 88 -5.74 16.41 -3.23
C THR A 88 -4.73 17.12 -4.12
N PHE A 89 -3.96 16.41 -4.93
CA PHE A 89 -2.94 17.05 -5.76
C PHE A 89 -3.50 17.67 -7.04
N HIS A 90 -4.49 17.04 -7.67
CA HIS A 90 -5.05 17.49 -8.95
C HIS A 90 -5.81 18.82 -8.81
N TYR A 91 -6.59 18.97 -7.73
CA TYR A 91 -7.34 20.21 -7.48
C TYR A 91 -6.59 21.22 -6.60
N GLY A 92 -5.32 20.97 -6.27
CA GLY A 92 -4.49 21.89 -5.48
C GLY A 92 -5.05 22.13 -4.07
N LEU A 93 -5.59 21.10 -3.42
CA LEU A 93 -6.15 21.20 -2.08
C LEU A 93 -5.05 21.23 -1.01
N SER A 94 -5.36 21.81 0.14
CA SER A 94 -4.45 21.90 1.29
C SER A 94 -4.19 20.56 1.96
N GLY A 95 -4.95 19.54 1.61
CA GLY A 95 -4.81 18.16 2.12
C GLY A 95 -6.04 17.32 1.84
N GLY A 96 -5.99 16.07 2.35
CA GLY A 96 -7.09 15.13 2.22
C GLY A 96 -7.18 14.17 3.41
N ILE A 97 -8.36 13.65 3.65
CA ILE A 97 -8.61 12.61 4.65
C ILE A 97 -9.44 11.50 4.01
N MET A 98 -8.89 10.27 4.03
CA MET A 98 -9.59 9.07 3.61
C MET A 98 -10.06 8.28 4.83
N ILE A 99 -11.34 7.97 4.86
CA ILE A 99 -11.93 7.11 5.89
C ILE A 99 -11.89 5.68 5.39
N THR A 100 -11.01 4.87 5.99
CA THR A 100 -10.77 3.48 5.60
C THR A 100 -9.99 2.73 6.68
N ALA A 101 -10.11 1.40 6.68
CA ALA A 101 -9.22 0.51 7.38
C ALA A 101 -8.59 -0.53 6.41
N SER A 102 -8.53 -0.19 5.10
CA SER A 102 -7.91 -1.02 4.04
C SER A 102 -8.39 -2.49 4.12
N HIS A 103 -7.49 -3.41 4.41
CA HIS A 103 -7.72 -4.85 4.50
C HIS A 103 -8.05 -5.37 5.92
N ASN A 104 -8.39 -4.51 6.86
CA ASN A 104 -8.85 -4.97 8.19
C ASN A 104 -10.29 -5.52 8.16
N PRO A 105 -10.70 -6.33 9.16
CA PRO A 105 -12.08 -6.79 9.29
C PRO A 105 -13.13 -5.67 9.27
N SER A 106 -14.39 -6.01 8.97
CA SER A 106 -15.49 -5.05 8.79
C SER A 106 -15.79 -4.19 10.01
N ASN A 107 -15.48 -4.67 11.21
CA ASN A 107 -15.64 -3.95 12.48
C ASN A 107 -14.50 -2.96 12.79
N TYR A 108 -13.50 -2.82 11.90
CA TYR A 108 -12.47 -1.80 11.98
C TYR A 108 -12.82 -0.61 11.08
N ASN A 109 -12.30 0.56 11.44
CA ASN A 109 -12.23 1.72 10.58
C ASN A 109 -11.01 2.58 10.92
N GLY A 110 -10.78 3.66 10.17
CA GLY A 110 -9.62 4.52 10.39
C GLY A 110 -9.63 5.77 9.51
N LEU A 111 -8.55 6.52 9.61
CA LEU A 111 -8.33 7.74 8.85
C LEU A 111 -6.90 7.78 8.35
N LYS A 112 -6.71 7.89 7.04
CA LYS A 112 -5.43 8.25 6.40
C LYS A 112 -5.45 9.75 6.14
N LEU A 113 -4.45 10.48 6.63
CA LEU A 113 -4.39 11.93 6.54
C LEU A 113 -3.19 12.34 5.67
N VAL A 114 -3.44 13.27 4.76
CA VAL A 114 -2.38 13.85 3.93
C VAL A 114 -2.51 15.37 3.89
N ARG A 115 -1.37 16.05 3.73
CA ARG A 115 -1.28 17.46 3.42
C ARG A 115 -1.31 17.69 1.90
N GLU A 116 -1.04 18.92 1.47
CA GLU A 116 -0.90 19.30 0.06
C GLU A 116 -0.03 18.29 -0.72
N GLY A 117 -0.37 18.03 -1.98
CA GLY A 117 0.37 17.10 -2.82
C GLY A 117 0.35 15.63 -2.34
N GLY A 118 -0.54 15.27 -1.42
CA GLY A 118 -0.59 13.90 -0.89
C GLY A 118 0.55 13.55 0.09
N ILE A 119 1.17 14.55 0.73
CA ILE A 119 2.23 14.32 1.75
C ILE A 119 1.60 13.69 3.00
N PRO A 120 2.03 12.51 3.43
CA PRO A 120 1.43 11.84 4.59
C PRO A 120 1.60 12.61 5.90
N VAL A 121 0.60 12.51 6.77
CA VAL A 121 0.70 12.92 8.17
C VAL A 121 0.94 11.66 9.02
N SER A 122 2.19 11.47 9.42
CA SER A 122 2.66 10.35 10.25
C SER A 122 2.90 10.77 11.70
N ALA A 123 3.22 9.82 12.57
CA ALA A 123 3.58 10.09 13.96
C ALA A 123 4.72 11.10 14.11
N ASP A 124 5.66 11.13 13.13
CA ASP A 124 6.82 12.02 13.14
C ASP A 124 6.56 13.35 12.43
N THR A 125 5.43 13.49 11.72
CA THR A 125 5.09 14.66 10.90
C THR A 125 3.78 15.36 11.31
N GLY A 126 3.28 15.08 12.54
CA GLY A 126 2.16 15.79 13.14
C GLY A 126 0.98 14.95 13.60
N LEU A 127 0.95 13.63 13.37
CA LEU A 127 -0.16 12.77 13.82
C LEU A 127 -0.27 12.73 15.36
N LYS A 128 0.87 12.80 16.08
CA LYS A 128 0.90 12.90 17.55
C LYS A 128 0.32 14.22 18.05
N ASP A 129 0.56 15.31 17.33
CA ASP A 129 -0.01 16.62 17.70
C ASP A 129 -1.51 16.64 17.46
N ILE A 130 -1.97 16.01 16.37
CA ILE A 130 -3.41 15.78 16.10
C ILE A 130 -4.03 14.95 17.22
N GLU A 131 -3.38 13.86 17.64
CA GLU A 131 -3.82 13.01 18.75
C GLU A 131 -3.97 13.82 20.04
N ALA A 132 -2.93 14.51 20.45
CA ALA A 132 -2.92 15.31 21.67
C ALA A 132 -4.06 16.34 21.68
N LEU A 133 -4.24 17.06 20.58
CA LEU A 133 -5.29 18.09 20.46
C LEU A 133 -6.70 17.47 20.38
N ALA A 134 -6.87 16.34 19.67
CA ALA A 134 -8.15 15.65 19.59
C ALA A 134 -8.62 15.14 20.96
N PHE A 135 -7.69 14.61 21.77
CA PHE A 135 -8.00 14.09 23.11
C PHE A 135 -8.24 15.20 24.15
N SER A 136 -7.48 16.29 24.11
CA SER A 136 -7.71 17.43 25.02
C SER A 136 -9.01 18.17 24.69
N GLY A 137 -9.33 18.31 23.40
CA GLY A 137 -10.49 19.07 22.94
C GLY A 137 -10.32 20.59 23.04
N ASP A 138 -9.10 21.08 23.20
CA ASP A 138 -8.77 22.50 23.32
C ASP A 138 -8.61 23.17 21.96
N PHE A 139 -9.71 23.22 21.21
CA PHE A 139 -9.69 23.81 19.87
C PHE A 139 -9.85 25.34 19.92
N PRO A 140 -9.12 26.07 19.07
CA PRO A 140 -9.30 27.50 18.95
C PRO A 140 -10.71 27.85 18.43
N GLU A 141 -11.20 29.03 18.83
CA GLU A 141 -12.40 29.60 18.23
C GLU A 141 -12.11 30.01 16.79
N VAL A 142 -13.10 29.88 15.93
CA VAL A 142 -13.03 30.18 14.50
C VAL A 142 -14.09 31.20 14.15
N GLU A 143 -13.68 32.34 13.60
CA GLU A 143 -14.61 33.43 13.24
C GLU A 143 -15.57 33.02 12.12
N LYS A 144 -15.07 32.24 11.15
CA LYS A 144 -15.86 31.85 9.98
C LYS A 144 -15.70 30.35 9.72
N LYS A 145 -16.82 29.63 9.75
CA LYS A 145 -16.86 28.22 9.37
C LYS A 145 -16.70 28.05 7.86
N GLY A 146 -16.08 26.93 7.47
CA GLY A 146 -16.02 26.49 6.09
C GLY A 146 -17.34 25.89 5.59
N LYS A 147 -17.33 25.44 4.35
CA LYS A 147 -18.48 24.84 3.66
C LYS A 147 -18.12 23.47 3.12
N THR A 148 -19.09 22.56 3.08
CA THR A 148 -18.97 21.30 2.35
C THR A 148 -19.64 21.41 0.98
N PHE A 149 -18.98 20.92 -0.07
CA PHE A 149 -19.54 20.80 -1.41
C PHE A 149 -19.13 19.45 -2.03
N ALA A 150 -20.06 18.81 -2.72
CA ALA A 150 -19.80 17.55 -3.41
C ALA A 150 -19.11 17.79 -4.76
N ARG A 151 -18.18 16.89 -5.14
CA ARG A 151 -17.56 16.88 -6.47
C ARG A 151 -17.41 15.47 -7.00
N GLN A 152 -17.86 15.24 -8.23
CA GLN A 152 -17.58 14.02 -8.98
C GLN A 152 -16.19 14.14 -9.60
N ILE A 153 -15.32 13.18 -9.28
CA ILE A 153 -13.91 13.19 -9.72
C ILE A 153 -13.55 12.01 -10.61
N LEU A 154 -14.49 11.07 -10.81
CA LEU A 154 -14.18 9.77 -11.43
C LEU A 154 -13.57 9.93 -12.82
N GLN A 155 -14.14 10.80 -13.68
CA GLN A 155 -13.62 10.96 -15.04
C GLN A 155 -12.21 11.57 -15.05
N ASP A 156 -11.99 12.66 -14.30
CA ASP A 156 -10.68 13.31 -14.19
C ASP A 156 -9.63 12.31 -13.65
N TYR A 157 -10.03 11.44 -12.70
CA TYR A 157 -9.18 10.39 -12.16
C TYR A 157 -8.86 9.31 -13.21
N ILE A 158 -9.84 8.81 -13.96
CA ILE A 158 -9.64 7.80 -15.01
C ILE A 158 -8.71 8.36 -16.12
N ASP A 159 -8.91 9.61 -16.53
CA ASP A 159 -8.04 10.26 -17.50
C ASP A 159 -6.58 10.33 -17.00
N CYS A 160 -6.39 10.62 -15.71
CA CYS A 160 -5.07 10.59 -15.09
C CYS A 160 -4.46 9.18 -15.08
N ILE A 161 -5.20 8.15 -14.68
CA ILE A 161 -4.71 6.76 -14.67
C ILE A 161 -4.34 6.28 -16.08
N LEU A 162 -5.17 6.56 -17.07
CA LEU A 162 -4.91 6.19 -18.47
C LEU A 162 -3.69 6.92 -19.07
N SER A 163 -3.31 8.08 -18.52
CA SER A 163 -2.12 8.82 -18.99
C SER A 163 -0.79 8.10 -18.72
N PHE A 164 -0.79 7.08 -17.87
CA PHE A 164 0.42 6.28 -17.54
C PHE A 164 0.77 5.25 -18.60
N VAL A 165 -0.14 4.96 -19.54
CA VAL A 165 0.00 3.90 -20.55
C VAL A 165 -0.48 4.36 -21.92
N ASP A 166 0.01 3.71 -22.96
CA ASP A 166 -0.49 3.90 -24.33
C ASP A 166 -1.47 2.78 -24.71
N VAL A 167 -2.75 3.01 -24.44
CA VAL A 167 -3.82 2.05 -24.72
C VAL A 167 -3.84 1.59 -26.18
N THR A 168 -3.38 2.43 -27.13
CA THR A 168 -3.35 2.08 -28.57
C THR A 168 -2.36 0.96 -28.90
N LYS A 169 -1.39 0.70 -28.01
CA LYS A 169 -0.41 -0.39 -28.14
C LYS A 169 -0.85 -1.69 -27.46
N MET A 170 -1.91 -1.63 -26.67
CA MET A 170 -2.39 -2.80 -25.93
C MET A 170 -3.07 -3.80 -26.86
N LYS A 171 -2.72 -5.08 -26.70
CA LYS A 171 -3.34 -6.20 -27.41
C LYS A 171 -4.46 -6.80 -26.56
N PRO A 172 -5.49 -7.41 -27.18
CA PRO A 172 -6.53 -8.10 -26.44
C PRO A 172 -5.94 -9.16 -25.47
N LEU A 173 -6.37 -9.11 -24.22
CA LEU A 173 -6.05 -10.06 -23.16
C LEU A 173 -7.36 -10.48 -22.49
N HIS A 174 -7.38 -11.69 -21.94
CA HIS A 174 -8.41 -12.13 -21.02
C HIS A 174 -7.89 -12.06 -19.59
N ILE A 175 -8.51 -11.26 -18.73
CA ILE A 175 -8.05 -10.96 -17.38
C ILE A 175 -9.13 -11.33 -16.36
N VAL A 176 -8.77 -12.08 -15.34
CA VAL A 176 -9.63 -12.27 -14.17
C VAL A 176 -9.31 -11.20 -13.14
N VAL A 177 -10.33 -10.54 -12.63
CA VAL A 177 -10.19 -9.46 -11.64
C VAL A 177 -10.97 -9.78 -10.37
N ASP A 178 -10.41 -9.44 -9.22
CA ASP A 178 -10.99 -9.68 -7.90
C ASP A 178 -10.91 -8.42 -7.03
N ALA A 179 -12.06 -7.83 -6.69
CA ALA A 179 -12.15 -6.67 -5.80
C ALA A 179 -12.34 -7.06 -4.33
N GLY A 180 -12.53 -8.35 -4.00
CA GLY A 180 -12.80 -8.81 -2.63
C GLY A 180 -13.98 -8.09 -1.95
N ASN A 181 -15.00 -7.68 -2.72
CA ASN A 181 -16.10 -6.79 -2.28
C ASN A 181 -15.66 -5.42 -1.78
N GLY A 182 -14.42 -4.99 -2.07
CA GLY A 182 -13.89 -3.67 -1.74
C GLY A 182 -14.32 -2.56 -2.71
N CYS A 183 -13.54 -1.48 -2.72
CA CYS A 183 -13.87 -0.27 -3.49
C CYS A 183 -13.38 -0.29 -4.94
N ALA A 184 -12.58 -1.29 -5.38
CA ALA A 184 -11.91 -1.25 -6.69
C ALA A 184 -12.86 -1.10 -7.88
N ASN A 185 -14.07 -1.69 -7.79
CA ASN A 185 -15.05 -1.58 -8.87
C ASN A 185 -15.52 -0.15 -9.15
N ILE A 186 -15.39 0.78 -8.20
CA ILE A 186 -15.76 2.19 -8.39
C ILE A 186 -14.95 2.81 -9.55
N ALA A 187 -13.67 2.49 -9.61
CA ALA A 187 -12.78 2.94 -10.67
C ALA A 187 -12.76 1.96 -11.85
N PHE A 188 -12.68 0.65 -11.58
CA PHE A 188 -12.55 -0.39 -12.58
C PHE A 188 -13.72 -0.41 -13.57
N ALA A 189 -14.97 -0.24 -13.11
CA ALA A 189 -16.15 -0.25 -13.96
C ALA A 189 -16.13 0.83 -15.07
N GLU A 190 -15.46 1.97 -14.83
CA GLU A 190 -15.25 2.99 -15.86
C GLU A 190 -13.99 2.69 -16.67
N LEU A 191 -12.87 2.38 -15.99
CA LEU A 191 -11.57 2.15 -16.60
C LEU A 191 -11.61 1.04 -17.67
N LYS A 192 -12.31 -0.08 -17.41
CA LYS A 192 -12.40 -1.22 -18.34
C LYS A 192 -13.02 -0.86 -19.70
N LYS A 193 -13.84 0.20 -19.80
CA LYS A 193 -14.47 0.64 -21.04
C LYS A 193 -13.48 1.21 -22.05
N HIS A 194 -12.30 1.63 -21.58
CA HIS A 194 -11.23 2.22 -22.37
C HIS A 194 -10.17 1.21 -22.84
N LEU A 195 -10.31 -0.07 -22.46
CA LEU A 195 -9.28 -1.08 -22.66
C LEU A 195 -9.74 -2.16 -23.64
N PRO A 196 -8.83 -2.73 -24.45
CA PRO A 196 -9.17 -3.76 -25.44
C PRO A 196 -9.28 -5.17 -24.84
N PHE A 197 -9.53 -5.29 -23.54
CA PHE A 197 -9.50 -6.54 -22.78
C PHE A 197 -10.90 -7.14 -22.57
N THR A 198 -10.95 -8.45 -22.36
CA THR A 198 -12.10 -9.15 -21.81
C THR A 198 -11.85 -9.47 -20.34
N PHE A 199 -12.90 -9.42 -19.53
CA PHE A 199 -12.77 -9.59 -18.08
C PHE A 199 -13.71 -10.65 -17.55
N THR A 200 -13.20 -11.51 -16.67
CA THR A 200 -13.99 -12.31 -15.74
C THR A 200 -13.90 -11.68 -14.36
N GLU A 201 -15.03 -11.34 -13.78
CA GLU A 201 -15.12 -10.49 -12.59
C GLU A 201 -15.51 -11.31 -11.35
N LEU A 202 -14.68 -11.26 -10.28
CA LEU A 202 -14.93 -11.89 -8.99
C LEU A 202 -15.16 -10.81 -7.92
N TYR A 203 -16.20 -10.99 -7.12
CA TYR A 203 -16.49 -10.17 -5.93
C TYR A 203 -16.44 -8.65 -6.16
N MET A 204 -16.89 -8.22 -7.37
CA MET A 204 -16.84 -6.81 -7.78
C MET A 204 -17.95 -5.96 -7.15
N GLU A 205 -19.02 -6.57 -6.60
CA GLU A 205 -20.07 -5.82 -5.88
C GLU A 205 -19.53 -5.31 -4.55
N PRO A 206 -19.49 -3.98 -4.32
CA PRO A 206 -18.99 -3.42 -3.08
C PRO A 206 -19.87 -3.79 -1.87
N ASP A 207 -19.31 -4.49 -0.88
CA ASP A 207 -19.99 -4.85 0.37
C ASP A 207 -19.03 -4.79 1.55
N GLY A 208 -19.20 -3.78 2.40
CA GLY A 208 -18.33 -3.56 3.58
C GLY A 208 -18.45 -4.60 4.69
N ASN A 209 -19.34 -5.60 4.55
CA ASN A 209 -19.37 -6.76 5.43
C ASN A 209 -18.38 -7.86 5.00
N PHE A 210 -17.83 -7.76 3.77
CA PHE A 210 -16.86 -8.70 3.20
C PHE A 210 -17.31 -10.15 3.26
N PRO A 211 -18.40 -10.53 2.57
CA PRO A 211 -19.01 -11.85 2.68
C PRO A 211 -18.12 -12.99 2.16
N HIS A 212 -17.09 -12.68 1.37
CA HIS A 212 -16.11 -13.63 0.84
C HIS A 212 -14.76 -13.59 1.58
N GLY A 213 -14.72 -12.98 2.76
CA GLY A 213 -13.51 -12.77 3.54
C GLY A 213 -12.96 -11.35 3.43
N VAL A 214 -11.99 -11.06 4.28
CA VAL A 214 -11.34 -9.75 4.31
C VAL A 214 -10.55 -9.56 3.01
N PRO A 215 -10.66 -8.43 2.29
CA PRO A 215 -9.96 -8.19 1.03
C PRO A 215 -8.45 -7.96 1.25
N ASN A 216 -7.74 -9.06 1.52
CA ASN A 216 -6.29 -9.07 1.74
C ASN A 216 -5.60 -10.11 0.84
N PRO A 217 -5.25 -9.77 -0.41
CA PRO A 217 -4.64 -10.72 -1.34
C PRO A 217 -3.24 -11.21 -0.96
N MET A 218 -2.64 -10.73 0.14
CA MET A 218 -1.44 -11.34 0.72
C MET A 218 -1.73 -12.69 1.42
N LEU A 219 -2.99 -12.96 1.78
CA LEU A 219 -3.38 -14.22 2.41
C LEU A 219 -3.71 -15.26 1.34
N GLU A 220 -3.22 -16.47 1.51
CA GLU A 220 -3.39 -17.56 0.54
C GLU A 220 -4.87 -17.89 0.30
N GLU A 221 -5.68 -17.89 1.35
CA GLU A 221 -7.12 -18.10 1.26
C GLU A 221 -7.84 -17.06 0.38
N CYS A 222 -7.35 -15.80 0.37
CA CYS A 222 -7.89 -14.74 -0.47
C CYS A 222 -7.42 -14.86 -1.94
N GLN A 223 -6.27 -15.49 -2.19
CA GLN A 223 -5.75 -15.71 -3.54
C GLN A 223 -6.44 -16.89 -4.25
N LYS A 224 -6.90 -17.89 -3.47
CA LYS A 224 -7.37 -19.15 -4.01
C LYS A 224 -8.49 -19.02 -5.05
N PRO A 225 -9.57 -18.25 -4.82
CA PRO A 225 -10.62 -18.08 -5.83
C PRO A 225 -10.10 -17.49 -7.13
N LEU A 226 -9.22 -16.53 -7.07
CA LEU A 226 -8.62 -15.90 -8.25
C LEU A 226 -7.71 -16.87 -9.01
N LYS A 227 -6.83 -17.63 -8.30
CA LYS A 227 -5.97 -18.67 -8.90
C LYS A 227 -6.77 -19.73 -9.64
N GLU A 228 -7.82 -20.25 -8.99
CA GLU A 228 -8.70 -21.27 -9.58
C GLU A 228 -9.41 -20.73 -10.82
N LYS A 229 -9.90 -19.49 -10.78
CA LYS A 229 -10.61 -18.87 -11.89
C LYS A 229 -9.68 -18.57 -13.08
N VAL A 230 -8.45 -18.11 -12.85
CA VAL A 230 -7.44 -17.91 -13.90
C VAL A 230 -7.20 -19.21 -14.67
N LEU A 231 -7.04 -20.32 -13.96
CA LEU A 231 -6.82 -21.64 -14.57
C LEU A 231 -8.06 -22.18 -15.31
N GLU A 232 -9.25 -22.01 -14.70
CA GLU A 232 -10.53 -22.44 -15.29
C GLU A 232 -10.80 -21.73 -16.63
N GLU A 233 -10.64 -20.42 -16.63
CA GLU A 233 -10.89 -19.57 -17.80
C GLU A 233 -9.71 -19.53 -18.80
N LYS A 234 -8.56 -20.10 -18.43
CA LYS A 234 -7.29 -19.99 -19.17
C LYS A 234 -6.96 -18.52 -19.47
N ALA A 235 -7.12 -17.69 -18.46
CA ALA A 235 -6.88 -16.26 -18.58
C ALA A 235 -5.38 -15.94 -18.67
N ASP A 236 -5.06 -14.84 -19.31
CA ASP A 236 -3.68 -14.36 -19.47
C ASP A 236 -3.11 -13.80 -18.16
N LEU A 237 -3.99 -13.34 -17.24
CA LEU A 237 -3.61 -12.64 -16.03
C LEU A 237 -4.74 -12.66 -15.00
N GLY A 238 -4.38 -12.76 -13.72
CA GLY A 238 -5.25 -12.49 -12.59
C GLY A 238 -4.80 -11.25 -11.83
N ILE A 239 -5.75 -10.40 -11.42
CA ILE A 239 -5.49 -9.16 -10.67
C ILE A 239 -6.39 -9.12 -9.45
N ALA A 240 -5.82 -8.83 -8.28
CA ALA A 240 -6.59 -8.58 -7.07
C ALA A 240 -6.19 -7.24 -6.44
N TRP A 241 -7.16 -6.59 -5.78
CA TRP A 241 -6.94 -5.38 -4.99
C TRP A 241 -7.32 -5.61 -3.53
N ASP A 242 -6.74 -4.81 -2.65
CA ASP A 242 -7.21 -4.74 -1.27
C ASP A 242 -8.44 -3.82 -1.13
N GLY A 243 -8.98 -3.69 0.09
CA GLY A 243 -10.30 -3.09 0.30
C GLY A 243 -10.46 -1.64 -0.17
N ASP A 244 -9.42 -0.83 -0.09
CA ASP A 244 -9.38 0.56 -0.55
C ASP A 244 -8.52 0.77 -1.81
N PHE A 245 -8.15 -0.34 -2.46
CA PHE A 245 -7.45 -0.52 -3.73
C PHE A 245 -6.19 0.36 -3.96
N ASP A 246 -5.46 0.67 -2.90
CA ASP A 246 -4.16 1.31 -3.06
C ASP A 246 -3.02 0.30 -3.29
N ARG A 247 -3.36 -1.00 -3.34
CA ARG A 247 -2.45 -2.12 -3.66
C ARG A 247 -3.00 -2.99 -4.77
N CYS A 248 -2.09 -3.53 -5.59
CA CYS A 248 -2.38 -4.41 -6.71
C CYS A 248 -1.54 -5.68 -6.65
N PHE A 249 -2.19 -6.84 -6.76
CA PHE A 249 -1.58 -8.16 -6.68
C PHE A 249 -1.82 -8.94 -7.96
N PHE A 250 -0.89 -9.84 -8.30
CA PHE A 250 -0.88 -10.51 -9.58
C PHE A 250 -0.84 -12.03 -9.45
N ILE A 251 -1.65 -12.71 -10.27
CA ILE A 251 -1.60 -14.14 -10.53
C ILE A 251 -1.21 -14.32 -11.99
N ASP A 252 -0.19 -15.11 -12.28
CA ASP A 252 0.23 -15.39 -13.66
C ASP A 252 -0.74 -16.35 -14.39
N GLU A 253 -0.51 -16.58 -15.67
CA GLU A 253 -1.28 -17.45 -16.53
C GLU A 253 -1.29 -18.94 -16.07
N ASN A 254 -0.38 -19.31 -15.18
CA ASN A 254 -0.28 -20.65 -14.58
C ASN A 254 -0.98 -20.75 -13.21
N GLY A 255 -1.70 -19.68 -12.79
CA GLY A 255 -2.36 -19.62 -11.49
C GLY A 255 -1.39 -19.42 -10.32
N LYS A 256 -0.16 -18.98 -10.58
CA LYS A 256 0.86 -18.71 -9.56
C LYS A 256 0.79 -17.26 -9.10
N PHE A 257 0.82 -17.06 -7.78
CA PHE A 257 1.00 -15.72 -7.20
C PHE A 257 2.40 -15.19 -7.51
N VAL A 258 2.47 -13.97 -8.01
CA VAL A 258 3.74 -13.30 -8.30
C VAL A 258 4.17 -12.47 -7.09
N GLU A 259 5.33 -12.82 -6.53
CA GLU A 259 5.87 -12.12 -5.36
C GLU A 259 6.16 -10.65 -5.66
N GLY A 260 5.86 -9.78 -4.68
CA GLY A 260 5.99 -8.34 -4.83
C GLY A 260 7.36 -7.88 -5.33
N CYS A 261 8.46 -8.49 -4.89
CA CYS A 261 9.82 -8.14 -5.30
C CYS A 261 10.07 -8.31 -6.81
N TYR A 262 9.44 -9.30 -7.45
CA TYR A 262 9.55 -9.47 -8.91
C TYR A 262 8.73 -8.43 -9.65
N MET A 263 7.56 -8.07 -9.11
CA MET A 263 6.76 -6.97 -9.65
C MET A 263 7.49 -5.63 -9.54
N VAL A 264 8.15 -5.37 -8.41
CA VAL A 264 9.02 -4.19 -8.24
C VAL A 264 10.09 -4.13 -9.31
N GLY A 265 10.81 -5.24 -9.54
CA GLY A 265 11.84 -5.33 -10.59
C GLY A 265 11.26 -5.14 -12.00
N LEU A 266 10.13 -5.77 -12.29
CA LEU A 266 9.47 -5.67 -13.60
C LEU A 266 9.04 -4.23 -13.91
N LEU A 267 8.36 -3.55 -12.98
CA LEU A 267 7.94 -2.16 -13.16
C LEU A 267 9.16 -1.21 -13.16
N ALA A 268 10.18 -1.46 -12.34
CA ALA A 268 11.43 -0.70 -12.41
C ALA A 268 12.06 -0.79 -13.82
N SER A 269 12.05 -1.98 -14.42
CA SER A 269 12.55 -2.16 -15.79
C SER A 269 11.74 -1.36 -16.83
N TYR A 270 10.42 -1.25 -16.65
CA TYR A 270 9.55 -0.43 -17.51
C TYR A 270 9.97 1.04 -17.50
N PHE A 271 10.14 1.60 -16.29
CA PHE A 271 10.52 3.01 -16.14
C PHE A 271 11.96 3.26 -16.62
N LEU A 272 12.91 2.42 -16.25
CA LEU A 272 14.31 2.63 -16.59
C LEU A 272 14.63 2.45 -18.07
N LYS A 273 13.91 1.59 -18.78
CA LYS A 273 14.04 1.49 -20.25
C LYS A 273 13.59 2.76 -20.96
N ARG A 274 12.61 3.46 -20.42
CA ARG A 274 12.07 4.72 -20.97
C ARG A 274 12.80 5.95 -20.46
N HIS A 275 13.36 5.88 -19.26
CA HIS A 275 14.02 6.97 -18.55
C HIS A 275 15.33 6.47 -17.87
N PRO A 276 16.40 6.21 -18.62
CA PRO A 276 17.68 5.78 -18.06
C PRO A 276 18.26 6.83 -17.10
N GLY A 277 18.89 6.36 -16.01
CA GLY A 277 19.49 7.23 -15.00
C GLY A 277 18.55 7.64 -13.85
N GLU A 278 17.29 7.28 -13.93
CA GLU A 278 16.31 7.59 -12.90
C GLU A 278 16.49 6.76 -11.62
N ILE A 279 15.92 7.25 -10.53
CA ILE A 279 16.01 6.64 -9.22
C ILE A 279 14.80 5.73 -8.99
N ILE A 280 15.07 4.50 -8.52
CA ILE A 280 14.08 3.51 -8.11
C ILE A 280 14.19 3.30 -6.60
N ILE A 281 13.06 3.40 -5.89
CA ILE A 281 13.02 3.18 -4.44
C ILE A 281 12.47 1.79 -4.16
N HIS A 282 13.10 1.06 -3.23
CA HIS A 282 12.66 -0.24 -2.75
C HIS A 282 12.72 -0.31 -1.22
N ASP A 283 11.99 -1.26 -0.65
CA ASP A 283 12.08 -1.55 0.78
C ASP A 283 13.25 -2.53 1.08
N PRO A 284 13.67 -2.68 2.35
CA PRO A 284 14.85 -3.46 2.70
C PRO A 284 14.60 -4.97 2.83
N ARG A 285 13.40 -5.49 2.52
CA ARG A 285 13.05 -6.89 2.74
C ARG A 285 13.82 -7.84 1.82
N VAL A 286 13.55 -7.77 0.53
CA VAL A 286 14.24 -8.49 -0.54
C VAL A 286 14.35 -7.58 -1.76
N PHE A 287 15.55 -7.35 -2.27
CA PHE A 287 15.78 -6.29 -3.25
C PHE A 287 16.92 -6.56 -4.29
N TRP A 288 17.66 -7.67 -4.19
CA TRP A 288 18.75 -7.93 -5.14
C TRP A 288 18.29 -7.95 -6.59
N ASN A 289 17.06 -8.47 -6.85
CA ASN A 289 16.45 -8.37 -8.17
C ASN A 289 16.31 -6.91 -8.64
N THR A 290 15.79 -6.03 -7.78
CA THR A 290 15.60 -4.61 -8.11
C THR A 290 16.92 -3.91 -8.35
N GLU A 291 17.93 -4.15 -7.52
CA GLU A 291 19.28 -3.59 -7.71
C GLU A 291 19.91 -4.06 -9.02
N LYS A 292 19.78 -5.36 -9.36
CA LYS A 292 20.26 -5.87 -10.64
C LYS A 292 19.61 -5.17 -11.82
N ILE A 293 18.30 -5.01 -11.78
CA ILE A 293 17.52 -4.29 -12.80
C ILE A 293 18.02 -2.84 -12.92
N CYS A 294 18.23 -2.16 -11.81
CA CYS A 294 18.80 -0.81 -11.81
C CYS A 294 20.18 -0.80 -12.49
N ARG A 295 21.09 -1.71 -12.10
CA ARG A 295 22.40 -1.81 -12.75
C ARG A 295 22.31 -2.09 -14.25
N LEU A 296 21.39 -2.97 -14.67
CA LEU A 296 21.23 -3.38 -16.06
C LEU A 296 20.73 -2.21 -16.96
N TYR A 297 19.84 -1.38 -16.45
CA TYR A 297 19.22 -0.29 -17.20
C TYR A 297 19.72 1.10 -16.82
N GLY A 298 20.83 1.18 -16.07
CA GLY A 298 21.48 2.44 -15.70
C GLY A 298 20.72 3.28 -14.68
N GLY A 299 19.85 2.67 -13.89
CA GLY A 299 19.12 3.33 -12.80
C GLY A 299 19.91 3.35 -11.50
N VAL A 300 19.43 4.14 -10.54
CA VAL A 300 20.01 4.26 -9.20
C VAL A 300 19.02 3.67 -8.18
N PRO A 301 19.34 2.53 -7.52
CA PRO A 301 18.51 2.00 -6.45
C PRO A 301 18.71 2.82 -5.17
N VAL A 302 17.62 3.12 -4.47
CA VAL A 302 17.62 3.79 -3.17
C VAL A 302 16.71 3.03 -2.22
N GLU A 303 17.26 2.62 -1.09
CA GLU A 303 16.52 1.94 -0.05
C GLU A 303 15.69 2.93 0.79
N SER A 304 14.49 2.51 1.19
CA SER A 304 13.62 3.20 2.12
C SER A 304 13.09 2.23 3.16
N LYS A 305 12.92 2.71 4.38
CA LYS A 305 12.17 1.97 5.40
C LYS A 305 10.78 1.61 4.88
N GLY A 306 10.30 0.40 5.21
CA GLY A 306 8.98 -0.07 4.85
C GLY A 306 7.85 0.74 5.52
N GLY A 307 6.79 0.97 4.76
CA GLY A 307 5.61 1.76 5.14
C GLY A 307 5.36 2.92 4.19
N HIS A 308 4.13 3.03 3.70
CA HIS A 308 3.76 3.96 2.63
C HIS A 308 4.16 5.43 2.90
N ALA A 309 4.17 5.87 4.16
CA ALA A 309 4.58 7.23 4.51
C ALA A 309 6.08 7.45 4.29
N PHE A 310 6.92 6.50 4.70
CA PHE A 310 8.37 6.57 4.53
C PHE A 310 8.79 6.46 3.07
N MET A 311 8.11 5.59 2.32
CA MET A 311 8.33 5.46 0.87
C MET A 311 8.05 6.79 0.15
N LYS A 312 6.89 7.41 0.42
CA LYS A 312 6.50 8.72 -0.17
C LYS A 312 7.47 9.83 0.20
N GLU A 313 7.96 9.86 1.45
CA GLU A 313 8.96 10.82 1.91
C GLU A 313 10.30 10.63 1.18
N THR A 314 10.80 9.39 1.12
CA THR A 314 12.05 9.07 0.43
C THR A 314 11.95 9.42 -1.06
N MET A 315 10.85 9.04 -1.74
CA MET A 315 10.65 9.37 -3.15
C MET A 315 10.70 10.88 -3.42
N ARG A 316 10.04 11.69 -2.57
CA ARG A 316 10.07 13.17 -2.69
C ARG A 316 11.47 13.71 -2.46
N ARG A 317 12.17 13.21 -1.44
CA ARG A 317 13.52 13.67 -1.09
C ARG A 317 14.54 13.42 -2.21
N VAL A 318 14.44 12.28 -2.91
CA VAL A 318 15.40 11.91 -3.97
C VAL A 318 14.84 12.08 -5.37
N HIS A 319 13.59 12.54 -5.52
CA HIS A 319 12.88 12.69 -6.80
C HIS A 319 12.79 11.37 -7.61
N GLY A 320 12.60 10.24 -6.91
CA GLY A 320 12.51 8.93 -7.54
C GLY A 320 11.32 8.83 -8.51
N ILE A 321 11.53 8.22 -9.67
CA ILE A 321 10.49 8.07 -10.70
C ILE A 321 9.43 7.04 -10.27
N TYR A 322 9.89 5.96 -9.63
CA TYR A 322 9.08 4.85 -9.17
C TYR A 322 9.65 4.30 -7.87
N GLY A 323 8.78 3.87 -7.01
CA GLY A 323 9.13 3.15 -5.80
C GLY A 323 8.09 2.10 -5.46
N ALA A 324 8.48 1.06 -4.73
CA ALA A 324 7.51 0.06 -4.31
C ALA A 324 7.93 -0.71 -3.06
N GLU A 325 6.93 -1.29 -2.42
CA GLU A 325 7.07 -2.22 -1.32
C GLU A 325 6.74 -3.65 -1.76
N ASN A 326 7.38 -4.63 -1.17
CA ASN A 326 7.03 -6.05 -1.39
C ASN A 326 5.57 -6.39 -0.96
N SER A 327 4.92 -5.50 -0.22
CA SER A 327 3.49 -5.57 0.15
C SER A 327 2.54 -5.03 -0.90
N ALA A 328 3.03 -4.83 -2.14
CA ALA A 328 2.26 -4.40 -3.32
C ALA A 328 1.76 -2.94 -3.30
N HIS A 329 2.35 -2.06 -2.49
CA HIS A 329 2.22 -0.63 -2.70
C HIS A 329 3.20 -0.19 -3.79
N HIS A 330 2.72 0.46 -4.84
CA HIS A 330 3.50 0.98 -5.95
C HIS A 330 3.31 2.49 -6.06
N PHE A 331 4.39 3.25 -5.94
CA PHE A 331 4.41 4.71 -5.85
C PHE A 331 4.98 5.31 -7.12
N PHE A 332 4.37 6.39 -7.62
CA PHE A 332 4.75 7.00 -8.89
C PHE A 332 4.98 8.50 -8.72
N ARG A 333 6.13 9.01 -9.21
CA ARG A 333 6.42 10.45 -9.20
C ARG A 333 5.31 11.26 -9.85
N ASP A 334 4.85 10.81 -11.02
CA ASP A 334 3.85 11.51 -11.80
C ASP A 334 2.42 11.36 -11.26
N PHE A 335 2.24 10.50 -10.23
CA PHE A 335 1.06 10.44 -9.37
C PHE A 335 1.31 11.15 -8.02
N SER A 336 2.07 12.23 -8.05
CA SER A 336 2.47 13.01 -6.86
C SER A 336 3.16 12.17 -5.78
N TYR A 337 3.97 11.18 -6.19
CA TYR A 337 4.67 10.23 -5.31
C TYR A 337 3.72 9.38 -4.43
N CYS A 338 2.45 9.31 -4.79
CA CYS A 338 1.47 8.49 -4.09
C CYS A 338 1.41 7.08 -4.67
N ASP A 339 0.90 6.16 -3.86
CA ASP A 339 0.62 4.79 -4.25
C ASP A 339 -0.68 4.70 -5.05
N SER A 340 -0.71 3.72 -5.96
CA SER A 340 -1.87 3.37 -6.76
C SER A 340 -1.93 1.87 -6.99
N GLY A 341 -3.11 1.28 -6.86
CA GLY A 341 -3.38 -0.10 -7.28
C GLY A 341 -3.91 -0.17 -8.71
N MET A 342 -4.31 0.96 -9.32
CA MET A 342 -4.81 0.96 -10.71
C MET A 342 -3.71 1.13 -11.76
N ILE A 343 -2.62 1.82 -11.48
CA ILE A 343 -1.52 2.03 -12.44
C ILE A 343 -0.71 0.73 -12.70
N PRO A 344 -0.32 -0.09 -11.69
CA PRO A 344 0.61 -1.20 -11.90
C PRO A 344 0.13 -2.22 -12.94
N TRP A 345 -1.13 -2.64 -12.89
CA TRP A 345 -1.64 -3.66 -13.79
C TRP A 345 -1.79 -3.15 -15.24
N LEU A 346 -2.06 -1.87 -15.43
CA LEU A 346 -2.06 -1.26 -16.76
C LEU A 346 -0.66 -1.29 -17.36
N ILE A 347 0.37 -0.95 -16.59
CA ILE A 347 1.77 -1.04 -17.06
C ILE A 347 2.15 -2.49 -17.36
N VAL A 348 1.73 -3.46 -16.54
CA VAL A 348 1.99 -4.88 -16.80
C VAL A 348 1.32 -5.33 -18.09
N THR A 349 0.07 -4.96 -18.34
CA THR A 349 -0.65 -5.34 -19.56
C THR A 349 -0.06 -4.66 -20.81
N GLU A 350 0.45 -3.43 -20.70
CA GLU A 350 1.22 -2.78 -21.78
C GLU A 350 2.52 -3.54 -22.04
N LEU A 351 3.29 -3.93 -21.02
CA LEU A 351 4.50 -4.74 -21.16
C LEU A 351 4.24 -6.11 -21.80
N MET A 352 3.16 -6.79 -21.39
CA MET A 352 2.73 -8.06 -22.03
C MET A 352 2.42 -7.84 -23.51
N SER A 353 1.75 -6.74 -23.85
CA SER A 353 1.42 -6.38 -25.22
C SER A 353 2.64 -6.04 -26.08
N GLU A 354 3.58 -5.28 -25.52
CA GLU A 354 4.84 -4.89 -26.18
C GLU A 354 5.75 -6.10 -26.44
N THR A 355 5.90 -6.96 -25.43
CA THR A 355 6.83 -8.10 -25.50
C THR A 355 6.24 -9.33 -26.15
N GLY A 356 4.91 -9.47 -26.14
CA GLY A 356 4.21 -10.70 -26.54
C GLY A 356 4.45 -11.88 -25.59
N ARG A 357 4.91 -11.61 -24.35
CA ARG A 357 5.19 -12.62 -23.32
C ARG A 357 4.12 -12.59 -22.24
N HIS A 358 3.82 -13.76 -21.66
CA HIS A 358 2.99 -13.86 -20.46
C HIS A 358 3.75 -13.37 -19.21
N LEU A 359 3.01 -13.03 -18.14
CA LEU A 359 3.61 -12.51 -16.91
C LEU A 359 4.57 -13.52 -16.28
N GLY A 360 4.17 -14.81 -16.19
CA GLY A 360 5.00 -15.87 -15.65
C GLY A 360 6.34 -16.00 -16.39
N GLU A 361 6.33 -15.88 -17.72
CA GLU A 361 7.56 -15.89 -18.52
C GLU A 361 8.46 -14.67 -18.25
N MET A 362 7.86 -13.50 -18.00
CA MET A 362 8.63 -12.28 -17.73
C MET A 362 9.33 -12.31 -16.37
N VAL A 363 8.75 -12.97 -15.38
CA VAL A 363 9.31 -13.06 -14.02
C VAL A 363 10.16 -14.32 -13.78
N ALA A 364 10.05 -15.36 -14.63
CA ALA A 364 10.72 -16.64 -14.43
C ALA A 364 12.25 -16.54 -14.32
N GLU A 365 12.86 -15.64 -15.09
CA GLU A 365 14.32 -15.42 -15.01
C GLU A 365 14.72 -14.77 -13.68
N MET A 366 13.91 -13.82 -13.19
CA MET A 366 14.13 -13.17 -11.90
C MET A 366 13.97 -14.17 -10.75
N GLU A 367 12.92 -15.01 -10.79
CA GLU A 367 12.67 -16.06 -9.81
C GLU A 367 13.77 -17.12 -9.77
N LYS A 368 14.34 -17.47 -10.92
CA LYS A 368 15.44 -18.41 -11.01
C LYS A 368 16.72 -17.82 -10.45
N GLU A 369 16.97 -16.54 -10.71
CA GLU A 369 18.21 -15.89 -10.30
C GLU A 369 18.20 -15.44 -8.84
N PHE A 370 17.02 -14.99 -8.35
CA PHE A 370 16.83 -14.54 -6.97
C PHE A 370 15.64 -15.24 -6.34
N PRO A 371 15.72 -16.53 -5.98
CA PRO A 371 14.66 -17.20 -5.24
C PRO A 371 14.39 -16.50 -3.92
N VAL A 372 13.10 -16.32 -3.56
CA VAL A 372 12.67 -15.69 -2.32
C VAL A 372 11.80 -16.62 -1.48
N SER A 373 11.74 -16.36 -0.16
CA SER A 373 10.90 -17.10 0.78
C SER A 373 9.42 -16.67 0.75
N GLY A 374 9.11 -15.53 0.14
CA GLY A 374 7.90 -14.79 0.47
C GLY A 374 7.97 -14.17 1.87
N GLU A 375 6.92 -13.46 2.31
CA GLU A 375 6.83 -12.94 3.67
C GLU A 375 6.25 -14.01 4.62
N ILE A 376 7.02 -14.40 5.64
CA ILE A 376 6.62 -15.37 6.65
C ILE A 376 6.34 -14.65 7.97
N ASN A 377 5.12 -14.83 8.50
CA ASN A 377 4.70 -14.24 9.74
C ASN A 377 4.92 -15.22 10.92
N LEU A 378 5.75 -14.84 11.87
CA LEU A 378 6.14 -15.66 13.01
C LEU A 378 5.60 -15.05 14.30
N PRO A 379 4.70 -15.72 15.05
CA PRO A 379 4.24 -15.24 16.35
C PRO A 379 5.43 -15.05 17.29
N ALA A 380 5.48 -13.91 18.01
CA ALA A 380 6.55 -13.62 18.95
C ALA A 380 6.01 -13.07 20.26
N GLN A 381 6.34 -13.75 21.39
CA GLN A 381 6.00 -13.28 22.74
C GLN A 381 6.90 -12.11 23.16
N ASN A 382 8.17 -12.15 22.76
CA ASN A 382 9.14 -11.08 23.02
C ASN A 382 9.96 -10.81 21.74
N VAL A 383 9.46 -9.87 20.96
CA VAL A 383 10.04 -9.49 19.66
C VAL A 383 11.49 -9.03 19.81
N GLU A 384 11.78 -8.16 20.80
CA GLU A 384 13.13 -7.61 21.00
C GLU A 384 14.16 -8.69 21.35
N LYS A 385 13.81 -9.61 22.27
CA LYS A 385 14.65 -10.74 22.65
C LYS A 385 14.96 -11.63 21.44
N THR A 386 13.94 -11.95 20.65
CA THR A 386 14.07 -12.80 19.47
C THR A 386 14.95 -12.16 18.40
N LEU A 387 14.74 -10.88 18.09
CA LEU A 387 15.60 -10.14 17.15
C LEU A 387 17.06 -10.07 17.63
N ALA A 388 17.28 -9.82 18.93
CA ALA A 388 18.61 -9.79 19.52
C ALA A 388 19.31 -11.15 19.42
N ALA A 389 18.59 -12.27 19.67
CA ALA A 389 19.15 -13.62 19.57
C ALA A 389 19.56 -13.96 18.13
N VAL A 390 18.72 -13.69 17.14
CA VAL A 390 19.04 -13.90 15.72
C VAL A 390 20.21 -13.03 15.29
N LYS A 391 20.22 -11.75 15.67
CA LYS A 391 21.35 -10.85 15.38
C LYS A 391 22.65 -11.35 15.99
N ALA A 392 22.64 -11.80 17.24
CA ALA A 392 23.86 -12.34 17.91
C ALA A 392 24.41 -13.59 17.21
N ALA A 393 23.54 -14.46 16.70
CA ALA A 393 23.93 -15.70 16.03
C ALA A 393 24.54 -15.48 14.63
N TYR A 394 24.02 -14.50 13.89
CA TYR A 394 24.35 -14.34 12.46
C TYR A 394 25.21 -13.11 12.14
N ALA A 395 25.08 -11.99 12.86
CA ALA A 395 25.81 -10.76 12.57
C ALA A 395 27.37 -10.93 12.57
N PRO A 396 28.00 -11.79 13.40
CA PRO A 396 29.43 -11.99 13.33
C PRO A 396 29.95 -12.61 12.01
N LYS A 397 29.05 -13.20 11.22
CA LYS A 397 29.37 -13.87 9.93
C LYS A 397 28.84 -13.08 8.73
N ALA A 398 28.06 -12.01 8.95
CA ALA A 398 27.47 -11.21 7.89
C ALA A 398 28.52 -10.31 7.23
N LEU A 399 28.41 -10.14 5.91
CA LEU A 399 29.20 -9.19 5.13
C LEU A 399 28.70 -7.76 5.32
N ALA A 400 27.37 -7.60 5.47
CA ALA A 400 26.75 -6.32 5.74
C ALA A 400 25.61 -6.47 6.75
N ILE A 401 25.36 -5.40 7.51
CA ILE A 401 24.27 -5.29 8.47
C ILE A 401 23.44 -4.06 8.08
N ASP A 402 22.17 -4.30 7.80
CA ASP A 402 21.20 -3.26 7.48
C ASP A 402 20.24 -3.06 8.65
N PRO A 403 20.27 -1.90 9.32
CA PRO A 403 19.38 -1.57 10.43
C PRO A 403 18.13 -0.78 10.00
N THR A 404 17.89 -0.59 8.71
CA THR A 404 16.85 0.30 8.17
C THR A 404 15.45 -0.10 8.64
N ASP A 405 15.15 -1.43 8.64
CA ASP A 405 13.88 -1.95 9.14
C ASP A 405 14.11 -3.30 9.85
N GLY A 406 14.37 -3.26 11.15
CA GLY A 406 14.63 -4.44 11.96
C GLY A 406 16.09 -4.94 11.88
N VAL A 407 16.27 -6.18 11.47
CA VAL A 407 17.57 -6.86 11.35
C VAL A 407 17.72 -7.40 9.93
N GLY A 408 18.38 -6.63 9.08
CA GLY A 408 18.83 -7.06 7.75
C GLY A 408 20.26 -7.58 7.83
N LEU A 409 20.53 -8.79 7.35
CA LEU A 409 21.86 -9.37 7.32
C LEU A 409 22.14 -9.95 5.94
N GLU A 410 23.30 -9.58 5.36
CA GLU A 410 23.73 -9.99 4.04
C GLU A 410 24.99 -10.88 4.13
N PHE A 411 25.01 -11.95 3.33
CA PHE A 411 26.09 -12.91 3.20
C PHE A 411 26.49 -13.02 1.72
N GLU A 412 27.43 -13.88 1.37
CA GLU A 412 27.98 -13.97 0.03
C GLU A 412 26.93 -14.25 -1.06
N ASN A 413 25.97 -15.15 -0.79
CA ASN A 413 24.95 -15.61 -1.76
C ASN A 413 23.52 -15.73 -1.18
N TRP A 414 23.28 -15.16 -0.02
CA TRP A 414 21.97 -15.08 0.60
C TRP A 414 21.88 -13.89 1.55
N ARG A 415 20.67 -13.42 1.79
CA ARG A 415 20.37 -12.38 2.78
C ARG A 415 18.98 -12.60 3.36
N PHE A 416 18.74 -12.02 4.53
CA PHE A 416 17.42 -11.99 5.12
C PHE A 416 17.13 -10.67 5.84
N ASN A 417 15.85 -10.38 5.99
CA ASN A 417 15.35 -9.32 6.84
C ASN A 417 14.36 -9.91 7.86
N LEU A 418 14.52 -9.53 9.12
CA LEU A 418 13.67 -9.92 10.22
C LEU A 418 13.23 -8.66 10.97
N ARG A 419 11.92 -8.35 10.94
CA ARG A 419 11.41 -7.09 11.48
C ARG A 419 10.16 -7.29 12.35
N PRO A 420 9.90 -6.39 13.33
CA PRO A 420 8.63 -6.41 14.04
C PRO A 420 7.48 -6.02 13.09
N SER A 421 6.29 -6.56 13.32
CA SER A 421 5.07 -6.00 12.73
C SER A 421 4.70 -4.71 13.47
N ASN A 422 4.30 -3.68 12.71
CA ASN A 422 3.84 -2.41 13.30
C ASN A 422 2.41 -2.48 13.86
N THR A 423 1.67 -3.54 13.52
CA THR A 423 0.24 -3.66 13.82
C THR A 423 -0.14 -4.88 14.64
N GLU A 424 0.71 -5.90 14.67
CA GLU A 424 0.42 -7.20 15.28
C GLU A 424 1.63 -7.70 16.12
N PRO A 425 1.42 -8.55 17.15
CA PRO A 425 2.50 -9.09 17.97
C PRO A 425 3.21 -10.26 17.24
N LEU A 426 3.86 -9.97 16.13
CA LEU A 426 4.59 -10.95 15.33
C LEU A 426 5.84 -10.34 14.69
N ILE A 427 6.72 -11.22 14.27
CA ILE A 427 7.92 -10.93 13.50
C ILE A 427 7.66 -11.33 12.07
N ARG A 428 8.05 -10.49 11.11
CA ARG A 428 8.00 -10.76 9.68
C ARG A 428 9.39 -11.10 9.18
N PHE A 429 9.48 -12.23 8.51
CA PHE A 429 10.71 -12.77 7.95
C PHE A 429 10.63 -12.80 6.43
N ASN A 430 11.67 -12.30 5.77
CA ASN A 430 11.88 -12.37 4.33
C ASN A 430 13.31 -12.77 4.05
N MET A 431 13.53 -13.60 3.02
CA MET A 431 14.83 -14.09 2.64
C MET A 431 14.95 -14.23 1.12
N GLU A 432 16.15 -14.01 0.59
CA GLU A 432 16.49 -14.25 -0.81
C GLU A 432 17.88 -14.89 -0.96
N THR A 433 18.09 -15.59 -2.07
CA THR A 433 19.38 -16.22 -2.42
C THR A 433 19.76 -15.91 -3.87
N MET A 434 21.05 -16.08 -4.20
CA MET A 434 21.55 -15.99 -5.57
C MET A 434 21.49 -17.37 -6.24
N GLY A 435 20.39 -17.65 -6.97
CA GLY A 435 20.24 -18.84 -7.81
C GLY A 435 20.11 -20.18 -7.09
N ASP A 436 20.12 -20.20 -5.75
CA ASP A 436 20.14 -21.42 -4.96
C ASP A 436 18.91 -21.57 -4.08
N ARG A 437 17.89 -22.26 -4.59
CA ARG A 437 16.66 -22.57 -3.84
C ARG A 437 16.90 -23.57 -2.69
N SER A 438 17.89 -24.47 -2.81
CA SER A 438 18.18 -25.42 -1.73
C SER A 438 18.77 -24.70 -0.53
N LEU A 439 19.67 -23.74 -0.77
CA LEU A 439 20.21 -22.87 0.26
C LEU A 439 19.12 -22.00 0.91
N LEU A 440 18.17 -21.51 0.10
CA LEU A 440 17.02 -20.76 0.62
C LEU A 440 16.25 -21.57 1.67
N GLU A 441 15.87 -22.81 1.32
CA GLU A 441 15.11 -23.67 2.22
C GLU A 441 15.93 -24.03 3.47
N GLU A 442 17.21 -24.41 3.31
CA GLU A 442 18.11 -24.72 4.44
C GLU A 442 18.22 -23.56 5.43
N LYS A 443 18.52 -22.35 4.95
CA LYS A 443 18.74 -21.19 5.81
C LYS A 443 17.42 -20.65 6.40
N LYS A 444 16.33 -20.73 5.66
CA LYS A 444 14.98 -20.43 6.15
C LYS A 444 14.66 -21.30 7.36
N ASP A 445 14.80 -22.63 7.24
CA ASP A 445 14.47 -23.57 8.30
C ASP A 445 15.38 -23.38 9.54
N GLU A 446 16.68 -23.11 9.33
CA GLU A 446 17.64 -22.81 10.38
C GLU A 446 17.24 -21.56 11.18
N ILE A 447 16.87 -20.46 10.49
CA ILE A 447 16.49 -19.20 11.12
C ILE A 447 15.12 -19.34 11.82
N MET A 448 14.14 -19.97 11.19
CA MET A 448 12.82 -20.19 11.77
C MET A 448 12.92 -20.99 13.09
N LYS A 449 13.74 -22.03 13.12
CA LYS A 449 13.99 -22.81 14.34
C LYS A 449 14.60 -21.95 15.44
N LEU A 450 15.58 -21.10 15.13
CA LEU A 450 16.18 -20.19 16.11
C LEU A 450 15.15 -19.17 16.65
N VAL A 451 14.28 -18.64 15.78
CA VAL A 451 13.17 -17.75 16.19
C VAL A 451 12.24 -18.47 17.15
N GLU A 452 11.84 -19.71 16.86
CA GLU A 452 10.97 -20.50 17.73
C GLU A 452 11.63 -20.79 19.10
N GLU A 453 12.91 -21.16 19.10
CA GLU A 453 13.66 -21.42 20.33
C GLU A 453 13.84 -20.16 21.18
N SER A 454 14.06 -19.02 20.55
CA SER A 454 14.23 -17.73 21.24
C SER A 454 12.92 -17.14 21.77
N ASN A 455 11.80 -17.60 21.24
CA ASN A 455 10.47 -17.17 21.60
C ASN A 455 9.90 -17.90 22.83
N ARG A 456 10.57 -18.94 23.27
CA ARG A 456 10.30 -19.66 24.52
C ARG A 456 11.01 -18.99 25.70
#